data_3b957e47cd614333f5f4f05f0f6b104d
#
_entry.id   3b957e47cd614333f5f4f05f0f6b104d
#
_cell.length_a   1.000
_cell.length_b   1.000
_cell.length_c   1.000
_cell.angle_alpha   90.00
_cell.angle_beta   90.00
_cell.angle_gamma   90.00
#
_symmetry.space_group_name_H-M   'P 1'
#
loop_
_entity.id
_entity.type
_entity.pdbx_description
1 polymer ?
#
loop_
_entity_poly.entity_id
_entity_poly.type
_entity_poly.pdbx_seq_one_letter_code
_entity_poly.pdbx_strand_id
1 'polypeptide(L)'
;MIISKKISLRSVFLSSLLLFFTATVYADNSLKIMLYGDSLMAGYGLPQNENLASELTRNFKESNPSLTFINASISGNTSKNGLSRLDWSLGDKPNIVILCLGANDMLRGLDPALTAKNLDAIITKFINNRYNW
;
A
#
# COMPACT_ATOMS: atom_id res chain seq x y z
N MET A 1 -29.50 -11.52 62.25
CA MET A 1 -28.37 -12.36 61.80
C MET A 1 -27.87 -11.81 60.47
N ILE A 2 -26.81 -11.01 60.49
CA ILE A 2 -26.33 -10.32 59.30
C ILE A 2 -25.21 -11.18 58.72
N ILE A 3 -25.47 -11.77 57.55
CA ILE A 3 -24.47 -12.60 56.83
C ILE A 3 -23.63 -11.63 55.96
N SER A 4 -22.48 -11.28 56.46
CA SER A 4 -21.46 -10.56 55.67
C SER A 4 -20.80 -11.51 54.68
N LYS A 5 -21.10 -11.42 53.38
CA LYS A 5 -20.36 -12.09 52.33
C LYS A 5 -19.03 -11.36 52.12
N LYS A 6 -17.93 -11.93 52.60
CA LYS A 6 -16.57 -11.49 52.23
C LYS A 6 -16.38 -11.73 50.73
N ILE A 7 -16.37 -10.67 49.95
CA ILE A 7 -15.97 -10.73 48.54
C ILE A 7 -14.44 -11.00 48.51
N SER A 8 -14.05 -12.13 47.95
CA SER A 8 -12.65 -12.51 47.84
C SER A 8 -11.90 -11.56 46.91
N LEU A 9 -10.79 -11.02 47.38
CA LEU A 9 -9.90 -10.14 46.61
C LEU A 9 -9.45 -10.76 45.29
N ARG A 10 -9.43 -12.10 45.22
CA ARG A 10 -9.10 -12.87 43.98
C ARG A 10 -10.18 -12.74 42.89
N SER A 11 -11.46 -12.62 43.26
CA SER A 11 -12.56 -12.44 42.30
C SER A 11 -12.57 -11.04 41.65
N VAL A 12 -12.10 -10.03 42.37
CA VAL A 12 -12.01 -8.65 41.83
C VAL A 12 -10.86 -8.54 40.82
N PHE A 13 -9.73 -9.26 41.05
CA PHE A 13 -8.61 -9.26 40.12
C PHE A 13 -8.92 -10.01 38.82
N LEU A 14 -9.70 -11.10 38.86
CA LEU A 14 -10.11 -11.80 37.64
C LEU A 14 -11.09 -10.98 36.78
N SER A 15 -11.98 -10.21 37.40
CA SER A 15 -12.94 -9.35 36.68
C SER A 15 -12.27 -8.15 36.04
N SER A 16 -11.19 -7.60 36.62
CA SER A 16 -10.47 -6.46 36.04
C SER A 16 -9.59 -6.87 34.85
N LEU A 17 -9.14 -8.11 34.80
CA LEU A 17 -8.30 -8.62 33.68
C LEU A 17 -9.11 -8.88 32.41
N LEU A 18 -10.43 -9.12 32.51
CA LEU A 18 -11.29 -9.31 31.33
C LEU A 18 -11.70 -8.00 30.62
N LEU A 19 -11.53 -6.85 31.26
CA LEU A 19 -11.93 -5.55 30.72
C LEU A 19 -10.87 -4.89 29.80
N PHE A 20 -9.67 -5.44 29.72
CA PHE A 20 -8.58 -4.85 28.92
C PHE A 20 -8.41 -5.45 27.51
N PHE A 21 -9.30 -6.35 27.06
CA PHE A 21 -9.14 -7.05 25.77
C PHE A 21 -10.20 -6.71 24.73
N THR A 22 -10.79 -5.53 24.78
CA THR A 22 -11.47 -4.97 23.61
C THR A 22 -10.52 -4.03 22.87
N ALA A 23 -9.47 -4.59 22.28
CA ALA A 23 -8.78 -3.91 21.20
C ALA A 23 -9.78 -3.82 20.04
N THR A 24 -10.42 -2.67 19.90
CA THR A 24 -11.14 -2.34 18.67
C THR A 24 -10.13 -2.36 17.56
N VAL A 25 -10.11 -3.46 16.79
CA VAL A 25 -9.41 -3.50 15.51
C VAL A 25 -10.18 -2.54 14.61
N TYR A 26 -9.72 -1.28 14.55
CA TYR A 26 -10.14 -0.38 13.50
C TYR A 26 -9.61 -0.98 12.21
N ALA A 27 -10.49 -1.56 11.41
CA ALA A 27 -10.15 -1.91 10.05
C ALA A 27 -9.70 -0.61 9.36
N ASP A 28 -8.44 -0.58 8.90
CA ASP A 28 -7.93 0.52 8.08
C ASP A 28 -8.70 0.47 6.74
N ASN A 29 -9.81 1.21 6.68
CA ASN A 29 -10.64 1.34 5.48
C ASN A 29 -10.03 2.30 4.46
N SER A 30 -8.75 2.63 4.58
CA SER A 30 -8.07 3.49 3.60
C SER A 30 -7.90 2.75 2.27
N LEU A 31 -8.38 3.39 1.20
CA LEU A 31 -8.16 2.90 -0.16
C LEU A 31 -6.76 3.33 -0.61
N LYS A 32 -5.84 2.39 -0.73
CA LYS A 32 -4.45 2.62 -1.12
C LYS A 32 -4.29 2.52 -2.63
N ILE A 33 -3.87 3.59 -3.27
CA ILE A 33 -3.59 3.68 -4.70
C ILE A 33 -2.08 3.81 -4.87
N MET A 34 -1.44 2.82 -5.48
CA MET A 34 -0.01 2.82 -5.74
C MET A 34 0.29 3.34 -7.14
N LEU A 35 1.16 4.31 -7.26
CA LEU A 35 1.76 4.75 -8.50
C LEU A 35 3.03 3.93 -8.72
N TYR A 36 3.03 3.07 -9.73
CA TYR A 36 4.11 2.12 -9.99
C TYR A 36 4.70 2.35 -11.38
N GLY A 37 5.83 3.03 -11.44
CA GLY A 37 6.37 3.50 -12.71
C GLY A 37 7.85 3.84 -12.68
N ASP A 38 8.21 4.67 -13.64
CA ASP A 38 9.56 5.23 -13.83
C ASP A 38 9.63 6.71 -13.42
N SER A 39 10.47 7.50 -14.10
CA SER A 39 10.73 8.90 -13.78
C SER A 39 9.50 9.80 -13.88
N LEU A 40 8.59 9.54 -14.82
CA LEU A 40 7.36 10.34 -14.99
C LEU A 40 6.47 10.23 -13.77
N MET A 41 6.28 9.01 -13.27
CA MET A 41 5.46 8.77 -12.09
C MET A 41 6.18 9.12 -10.79
N ALA A 42 7.52 8.96 -10.75
CA ALA A 42 8.33 9.31 -9.60
C ALA A 42 8.36 10.81 -9.31
N GLY A 43 8.12 11.65 -10.33
CA GLY A 43 8.26 13.10 -10.24
C GLY A 43 9.70 13.58 -10.43
N TYR A 44 10.44 12.95 -11.36
CA TYR A 44 11.83 13.33 -11.64
C TYR A 44 11.94 14.82 -12.03
N GLY A 45 12.83 15.52 -11.35
CA GLY A 45 13.03 16.96 -11.55
C GLY A 45 12.07 17.86 -10.80
N LEU A 46 11.11 17.31 -10.06
CA LEU A 46 10.20 18.05 -9.20
C LEU A 46 10.60 17.96 -7.73
N PRO A 47 10.27 18.99 -6.92
CA PRO A 47 10.31 18.87 -5.46
C PRO A 47 9.44 17.70 -4.98
N GLN A 48 9.82 17.06 -3.87
CA GLN A 48 9.12 15.88 -3.38
C GLN A 48 7.63 16.11 -3.09
N ASN A 49 7.25 17.30 -2.70
CA ASN A 49 5.87 17.71 -2.43
C ASN A 49 5.07 18.11 -3.69
N GLU A 50 5.68 18.06 -4.88
CA GLU A 50 5.08 18.42 -6.16
C GLU A 50 5.00 17.24 -7.14
N ASN A 51 5.38 16.03 -6.71
CA ASN A 51 5.21 14.84 -7.52
C ASN A 51 3.72 14.44 -7.63
N LEU A 52 3.40 13.57 -8.58
CA LEU A 52 2.02 13.16 -8.87
C LEU A 52 1.28 12.62 -7.64
N ALA A 53 1.92 11.82 -6.79
CA ALA A 53 1.27 11.28 -5.59
C ALA A 53 0.90 12.40 -4.60
N SER A 54 1.79 13.37 -4.43
CA SER A 54 1.57 14.53 -3.56
C SER A 54 0.42 15.40 -4.06
N GLU A 55 0.37 15.66 -5.38
CA GLU A 55 -0.71 16.42 -6.01
C GLU A 55 -2.05 15.69 -5.90
N LEU A 56 -2.10 14.40 -6.19
CA LEU A 56 -3.33 13.60 -6.02
C LEU A 56 -3.79 13.61 -4.55
N THR A 57 -2.88 13.42 -3.61
CA THR A 57 -3.21 13.49 -2.18
C THR A 57 -3.82 14.83 -1.82
N ARG A 58 -3.26 15.93 -2.29
CA ARG A 58 -3.76 17.29 -2.03
C ARG A 58 -5.15 17.50 -2.62
N ASN A 59 -5.36 17.08 -3.88
CA ASN A 59 -6.61 17.29 -4.60
C ASN A 59 -7.77 16.46 -4.05
N PHE A 60 -7.49 15.24 -3.54
CA PHE A 60 -8.53 14.35 -3.02
C PHE A 60 -8.74 14.47 -1.51
N LYS A 61 -7.92 15.21 -0.79
CA LYS A 61 -7.93 15.29 0.69
C LYS A 61 -9.30 15.65 1.28
N GLU A 62 -10.01 16.58 0.66
CA GLU A 62 -11.32 17.05 1.16
C GLU A 62 -12.47 16.14 0.73
N SER A 63 -12.45 15.68 -0.53
CA SER A 63 -13.54 14.88 -1.09
C SER A 63 -13.47 13.39 -0.69
N ASN A 64 -12.27 12.86 -0.48
CA ASN A 64 -12.03 11.46 -0.14
C ASN A 64 -10.86 11.32 0.84
N PRO A 65 -11.02 11.67 2.12
CA PRO A 65 -9.93 11.67 3.10
C PRO A 65 -9.37 10.28 3.41
N SER A 66 -10.09 9.21 3.03
CA SER A 66 -9.65 7.82 3.18
C SER A 66 -8.76 7.33 2.03
N LEU A 67 -8.55 8.13 0.97
CA LEU A 67 -7.61 7.78 -0.09
C LEU A 67 -6.17 8.02 0.34
N THR A 68 -5.31 7.03 0.07
CA THR A 68 -3.86 7.12 0.26
C THR A 68 -3.16 6.87 -1.07
N PHE A 69 -2.29 7.79 -1.50
CA PHE A 69 -1.48 7.62 -2.70
C PHE A 69 -0.05 7.26 -2.31
N ILE A 70 0.44 6.12 -2.82
CA ILE A 70 1.79 5.59 -2.56
C ILE A 70 2.62 5.80 -3.81
N ASN A 71 3.70 6.57 -3.73
CA ASN A 71 4.65 6.68 -4.83
C ASN A 71 5.70 5.57 -4.72
N ALA A 72 5.48 4.48 -5.43
CA ALA A 72 6.40 3.36 -5.55
C ALA A 72 7.14 3.37 -6.90
N SER A 73 7.30 4.54 -7.51
CA SER A 73 7.97 4.71 -8.79
C SER A 73 9.45 5.03 -8.61
N ILE A 74 10.29 4.55 -9.53
CA ILE A 74 11.75 4.77 -9.47
C ILE A 74 12.25 5.23 -10.82
N SER A 75 12.88 6.42 -10.86
CA SER A 75 13.46 6.98 -12.07
C SER A 75 14.45 6.01 -12.73
N GLY A 76 14.37 5.91 -14.07
CA GLY A 76 15.23 5.04 -14.85
C GLY A 76 14.84 3.56 -14.88
N ASN A 77 13.77 3.15 -14.16
CA ASN A 77 13.33 1.75 -14.18
C ASN A 77 12.83 1.34 -15.56
N THR A 78 13.29 0.17 -15.99
CA THR A 78 12.74 -0.60 -17.12
C THR A 78 11.62 -1.52 -16.61
N SER A 79 10.91 -2.17 -17.53
CA SER A 79 9.91 -3.20 -17.19
C SER A 79 10.53 -4.33 -16.35
N LYS A 80 11.78 -4.75 -16.68
CA LYS A 80 12.53 -5.75 -15.92
C LYS A 80 12.82 -5.29 -14.49
N ASN A 81 13.23 -4.04 -14.30
CA ASN A 81 13.47 -3.49 -12.97
C ASN A 81 12.18 -3.44 -12.15
N GLY A 82 11.07 -3.01 -12.77
CA GLY A 82 9.75 -3.05 -12.15
C GLY A 82 9.38 -4.46 -11.70
N LEU A 83 9.50 -5.46 -12.58
CA LEU A 83 9.18 -6.85 -12.23
C LEU A 83 10.02 -7.35 -11.04
N SER A 84 11.31 -7.02 -10.99
CA SER A 84 12.23 -7.52 -9.95
C SER A 84 11.94 -6.96 -8.53
N ARG A 85 11.34 -5.77 -8.42
CA ARG A 85 11.04 -5.12 -7.13
C ARG A 85 9.57 -5.19 -6.72
N LEU A 86 8.73 -5.84 -7.54
CA LEU A 86 7.29 -5.84 -7.35
C LEU A 86 6.86 -6.43 -6.00
N ASP A 87 7.45 -7.56 -5.58
CA ASP A 87 7.10 -8.21 -4.31
C ASP A 87 7.32 -7.31 -3.10
N TRP A 88 8.43 -6.57 -3.11
CA TRP A 88 8.72 -5.61 -2.07
C TRP A 88 7.66 -4.49 -2.05
N SER A 89 7.30 -3.95 -3.22
CA SER A 89 6.29 -2.89 -3.33
C SER A 89 4.89 -3.35 -2.93
N LEU A 90 4.54 -4.61 -3.21
CA LEU A 90 3.26 -5.20 -2.79
C LEU A 90 3.11 -5.35 -1.27
N GLY A 91 4.21 -5.25 -0.51
CA GLY A 91 4.18 -5.21 0.96
C GLY A 91 3.33 -4.07 1.54
N ASP A 92 3.13 -2.98 0.79
CA ASP A 92 2.24 -1.87 1.16
C ASP A 92 0.74 -2.21 1.03
N LYS A 93 0.40 -3.36 0.47
CA LYS A 93 -0.96 -3.88 0.25
C LYS A 93 -1.87 -2.88 -0.49
N PRO A 94 -1.51 -2.43 -1.70
CA PRO A 94 -2.32 -1.49 -2.45
C PRO A 94 -3.60 -2.14 -2.99
N ASN A 95 -4.72 -1.42 -2.91
CA ASN A 95 -5.99 -1.85 -3.50
C ASN A 95 -6.03 -1.63 -5.01
N ILE A 96 -5.34 -0.59 -5.49
CA ILE A 96 -5.24 -0.21 -6.89
C ILE A 96 -3.79 0.08 -7.22
N VAL A 97 -3.33 -0.35 -8.40
CA VAL A 97 -2.03 0.05 -8.97
C VAL A 97 -2.24 0.75 -10.29
N ILE A 98 -1.63 1.92 -10.41
CA ILE A 98 -1.49 2.64 -11.68
C ILE A 98 -0.08 2.32 -12.19
N LEU A 99 0.00 1.48 -13.24
CA LEU A 99 1.25 1.03 -13.83
C LEU A 99 1.65 1.90 -15.02
N CYS A 100 2.89 2.44 -14.99
CA CYS A 100 3.46 3.22 -16.08
C CYS A 100 4.96 2.89 -16.22
N LEU A 101 5.27 1.85 -17.00
CA LEU A 101 6.63 1.39 -17.31
C LEU A 101 6.75 1.05 -18.79
N GLY A 102 7.98 1.02 -19.30
CA GLY A 102 8.29 0.66 -20.68
C GLY A 102 8.97 1.78 -21.46
N ALA A 103 8.84 3.03 -21.02
CA ALA A 103 9.52 4.16 -21.69
C ALA A 103 11.05 3.98 -21.69
N ASN A 104 11.63 3.54 -20.57
CA ASN A 104 13.07 3.27 -20.48
C ASN A 104 13.50 2.04 -21.28
N ASP A 105 12.63 1.06 -21.47
CA ASP A 105 12.87 -0.08 -22.35
C ASP A 105 13.02 0.41 -23.79
N MET A 106 12.07 1.22 -24.26
CA MET A 106 12.10 1.84 -25.59
C MET A 106 13.34 2.72 -25.79
N LEU A 107 13.63 3.63 -24.85
CA LEU A 107 14.77 4.54 -24.95
C LEU A 107 16.13 3.81 -24.99
N ARG A 108 16.19 2.60 -24.43
CA ARG A 108 17.39 1.75 -24.44
C ARG A 108 17.39 0.71 -25.56
N GLY A 109 16.41 0.74 -26.44
CA GLY A 109 16.30 -0.20 -27.56
C GLY A 109 16.12 -1.67 -27.11
N LEU A 110 15.48 -1.89 -25.94
CA LEU A 110 15.23 -3.26 -25.47
C LEU A 110 14.12 -3.92 -26.31
N ASP A 111 14.17 -5.23 -26.38
CA ASP A 111 13.20 -6.02 -27.14
C ASP A 111 11.77 -5.76 -26.65
N PRO A 112 10.85 -5.28 -27.52
CA PRO A 112 9.45 -5.06 -27.15
C PRO A 112 8.72 -6.31 -26.65
N ALA A 113 9.10 -7.50 -27.13
CA ALA A 113 8.51 -8.75 -26.68
C ALA A 113 8.88 -9.05 -25.21
N LEU A 114 10.12 -8.75 -24.81
CA LEU A 114 10.53 -8.87 -23.41
C LEU A 114 9.85 -7.83 -22.54
N THR A 115 9.68 -6.60 -23.03
CA THR A 115 8.94 -5.56 -22.33
C THR A 115 7.49 -5.98 -22.08
N ALA A 116 6.81 -6.46 -23.11
CA ALA A 116 5.44 -6.98 -23.01
C ALA A 116 5.34 -8.13 -21.98
N LYS A 117 6.25 -9.09 -22.04
CA LYS A 117 6.32 -10.23 -21.11
C LYS A 117 6.49 -9.77 -19.65
N ASN A 118 7.37 -8.79 -19.42
CA ASN A 118 7.59 -8.27 -18.07
C ASN A 118 6.35 -7.53 -17.54
N LEU A 119 5.70 -6.73 -18.37
CA LEU A 119 4.48 -6.00 -17.99
C LEU A 119 3.33 -6.97 -17.70
N ASP A 120 3.15 -8.02 -18.51
CA ASP A 120 2.16 -9.07 -18.28
C ASP A 120 2.41 -9.79 -16.95
N ALA A 121 3.66 -10.14 -16.65
CA ALA A 121 4.04 -10.75 -15.38
C ALA A 121 3.76 -9.83 -14.18
N ILE A 122 4.00 -8.52 -14.30
CA ILE A 122 3.67 -7.53 -13.26
C ILE A 122 2.16 -7.50 -13.02
N ILE A 123 1.37 -7.38 -14.09
CA ILE A 123 -0.10 -7.32 -14.02
C ILE A 123 -0.66 -8.60 -13.40
N THR A 124 -0.23 -9.75 -13.90
CA THR A 124 -0.66 -11.07 -13.40
C THR A 124 -0.36 -11.21 -11.91
N LYS A 125 0.85 -10.86 -11.50
CA LYS A 125 1.28 -10.95 -10.10
C LYS A 125 0.48 -10.02 -9.20
N PHE A 126 0.19 -8.82 -9.67
CA PHE A 126 -0.64 -7.87 -8.96
C PHE A 126 -2.08 -8.40 -8.77
N ILE A 127 -2.70 -8.92 -9.83
CA ILE A 127 -4.05 -9.50 -9.78
C ILE A 127 -4.09 -10.65 -8.78
N ASN A 128 -3.12 -11.55 -8.83
CA ASN A 128 -3.07 -12.72 -7.94
C ASN A 128 -2.87 -12.35 -6.46
N ASN A 129 -2.13 -11.28 -6.18
CA ASN A 129 -1.94 -10.81 -4.80
C ASN A 129 -3.14 -10.03 -4.25
N ARG A 130 -3.97 -9.43 -5.10
CA ARG A 130 -5.14 -8.63 -4.67
C ARG A 130 -6.13 -9.40 -3.78
N TYR A 131 -6.17 -10.72 -3.90
CA TYR A 131 -7.08 -11.59 -3.15
C TYR A 131 -6.43 -12.22 -1.90
N ASN A 132 -5.19 -11.87 -1.57
CA ASN A 132 -4.42 -12.49 -0.51
C ASN A 132 -4.21 -11.58 0.73
N TRP A 133 -4.85 -10.38 0.79
CA TRP A 133 -4.81 -9.47 1.94
C TRP A 133 -6.15 -8.86 2.32
#